data_719ab2c66ddbc98f7cba9db26f38f76a
#
_entry.id   719ab2c66ddbc98f7cba9db26f38f76a
#
_cell.length_a   1.000
_cell.length_b   1.000
_cell.length_c   1.000
_cell.angle_alpha   90.00
_cell.angle_beta   90.00
_cell.angle_gamma   90.00
#
_symmetry.space_group_name_H-M   'P 1'
#
loop_
_entity.id
_entity.type
_entity.pdbx_description
1 polymer ?
#
loop_
_entity_poly.entity_id
_entity_poly.type
_entity_poly.pdbx_seq_one_letter_code
_entity_poly.pdbx_strand_id
1 'polypeptide(L)'
;MLALVAVVLFLVLRYQPEIETKQAENQVVSDETELVILSVNDMHANIDMFPKFATMVDSLRAIYPDMLLFSAGDNRTGNPINDQYDPVNYPMIELMNQLGFDFSVLGNHEWDANIENLHNDIERANFPILCANVFIPDSVGLDIKPFAAFEQQGVKTTVIGMIEIRHDGIPGTHPNNLKKVSFKNAKEVLPEYQYLRNQNDVVILLSHCGFEDDLELAQANPWLDAIIGGHSHTLIEHPSETNGVLITQSGSHLKYATLVKIKVKDHKVIGKEAIVLDVNKVSKEKPEIKQLVNEFNDAPALNEPIAIAKTKFETPEELGCMMTDAFCEMSGADFAFQNTGGVRITHLNKGPITVKDVYRIDPFNNDVVVYQMTGEQVKKFILDSYRKNGGHPSYVSGMTYKVSDDGRSVWVNMDRANFSTKKVYKVAFNSYMASTVKIESVDEGRSMFMTSEEMIIEFLRKHKEVDYQGIVRTQ
;
A
#
# COMPACT_ATOMS: atom_id res chain seq x y z
N MET A 1 -13.87 -21.67 -23.34
CA MET A 1 -13.26 -20.71 -22.42
C MET A 1 -11.96 -21.21 -21.77
N LEU A 2 -11.91 -22.38 -21.14
CA LEU A 2 -10.69 -22.95 -20.54
C LEU A 2 -9.51 -23.18 -21.55
N ALA A 3 -9.80 -23.43 -22.81
CA ALA A 3 -8.77 -23.67 -23.83
C ALA A 3 -8.00 -22.40 -24.26
N LEU A 4 -8.62 -21.23 -24.24
CA LEU A 4 -7.97 -19.98 -24.63
C LEU A 4 -7.03 -19.44 -23.53
N VAL A 5 -7.42 -19.59 -22.27
CA VAL A 5 -6.60 -19.21 -21.10
C VAL A 5 -5.32 -20.05 -21.04
N ALA A 6 -5.41 -21.35 -21.36
CA ALA A 6 -4.25 -22.24 -21.44
C ALA A 6 -3.27 -21.85 -22.56
N VAL A 7 -3.77 -21.34 -23.67
CA VAL A 7 -2.93 -20.92 -24.83
C VAL A 7 -2.14 -19.66 -24.52
N VAL A 8 -2.71 -18.66 -23.84
CA VAL A 8 -1.99 -17.42 -23.47
C VAL A 8 -0.93 -17.72 -22.39
N LEU A 9 -1.25 -18.56 -21.40
CA LEU A 9 -0.28 -18.96 -20.36
C LEU A 9 0.85 -19.83 -20.92
N PHE A 10 0.55 -20.68 -21.91
CA PHE A 10 1.54 -21.57 -22.55
C PHE A 10 2.48 -20.80 -23.49
N LEU A 11 2.01 -19.73 -24.17
CA LEU A 11 2.80 -18.89 -25.05
C LEU A 11 3.82 -18.03 -24.31
N VAL A 12 3.46 -17.47 -23.13
CA VAL A 12 4.38 -16.68 -22.29
C VAL A 12 5.51 -17.52 -21.70
N LEU A 13 5.31 -18.85 -21.51
CA LEU A 13 6.27 -19.71 -20.84
C LEU A 13 7.16 -20.57 -21.75
N ARG A 14 6.90 -20.66 -23.07
CA ARG A 14 7.61 -21.58 -23.97
C ARG A 14 8.04 -21.04 -25.33
N TYR A 15 7.85 -19.76 -25.64
CA TYR A 15 8.14 -19.28 -27.00
C TYR A 15 9.64 -19.09 -27.23
N GLN A 16 10.21 -19.96 -28.10
CA GLN A 16 11.39 -19.70 -28.93
C GLN A 16 10.89 -19.52 -30.38
N PRO A 17 11.24 -18.43 -31.08
CA PRO A 17 10.72 -18.21 -32.40
C PRO A 17 11.44 -19.07 -33.44
N GLU A 18 10.75 -20.01 -34.07
CA GLU A 18 11.06 -20.47 -35.40
C GLU A 18 10.32 -19.57 -36.42
N ILE A 19 11.05 -18.87 -37.24
CA ILE A 19 10.52 -18.00 -38.31
C ILE A 19 10.13 -18.86 -39.49
N GLU A 20 8.86 -19.16 -39.65
CA GLU A 20 8.29 -19.58 -40.94
C GLU A 20 7.58 -18.41 -41.60
N THR A 21 8.10 -17.99 -42.74
CA THR A 21 7.47 -17.02 -43.66
C THR A 21 6.22 -17.62 -44.26
N LYS A 22 5.02 -17.15 -43.86
CA LYS A 22 3.77 -17.38 -44.58
C LYS A 22 3.30 -16.09 -45.26
N GLN A 23 2.91 -16.26 -46.54
CA GLN A 23 2.44 -15.25 -47.48
C GLN A 23 1.26 -14.45 -46.94
N ALA A 24 1.23 -13.18 -47.35
CA ALA A 24 0.17 -12.23 -47.05
C ALA A 24 -1.21 -12.77 -47.48
N GLU A 25 -2.01 -13.18 -46.53
CA GLU A 25 -3.45 -13.25 -46.68
C GLU A 25 -4.05 -11.86 -46.36
N ASN A 26 -4.98 -11.43 -47.21
CA ASN A 26 -5.71 -10.17 -47.09
C ASN A 26 -6.24 -10.05 -45.67
N GLN A 27 -5.60 -9.24 -44.84
CA GLN A 27 -6.19 -8.80 -43.56
C GLN A 27 -7.46 -8.01 -43.93
N VAL A 28 -8.60 -8.59 -43.62
CA VAL A 28 -9.82 -7.83 -43.36
C VAL A 28 -9.45 -6.91 -42.20
N VAL A 29 -9.30 -5.62 -42.49
CA VAL A 29 -9.12 -4.60 -41.45
C VAL A 29 -10.38 -4.69 -40.60
N SER A 30 -10.28 -5.30 -39.41
CA SER A 30 -11.37 -5.26 -38.46
C SER A 30 -11.42 -3.83 -37.94
N ASP A 31 -12.58 -3.17 -38.07
CA ASP A 31 -12.83 -1.85 -37.46
C ASP A 31 -12.82 -1.89 -35.92
N GLU A 32 -12.26 -2.95 -35.35
CA GLU A 32 -12.19 -3.19 -33.91
C GLU A 32 -10.77 -2.90 -33.41
N THR A 33 -10.68 -2.01 -32.44
CA THR A 33 -9.45 -1.66 -31.70
C THR A 33 -9.49 -2.27 -30.31
N GLU A 34 -8.37 -2.83 -29.84
CA GLU A 34 -8.25 -3.34 -28.49
C GLU A 34 -7.29 -2.46 -27.68
N LEU A 35 -7.80 -1.77 -26.67
CA LEU A 35 -6.98 -1.09 -25.67
C LEU A 35 -6.50 -2.12 -24.66
N VAL A 36 -5.18 -2.26 -24.52
CA VAL A 36 -4.55 -3.23 -23.62
C VAL A 36 -3.81 -2.51 -22.50
N ILE A 37 -4.12 -2.84 -21.25
CA ILE A 37 -3.53 -2.23 -20.07
C ILE A 37 -3.02 -3.34 -19.15
N LEU A 38 -1.76 -3.26 -18.74
CA LEU A 38 -1.24 -4.06 -17.64
C LEU A 38 -1.28 -3.20 -16.37
N SER A 39 -1.97 -3.67 -15.35
CA SER A 39 -2.12 -2.92 -14.09
C SER A 39 -1.53 -3.66 -12.90
N VAL A 40 -0.98 -2.87 -11.97
CA VAL A 40 -0.51 -3.28 -10.65
C VAL A 40 -1.02 -2.31 -9.61
N ASN A 41 -0.98 -2.69 -8.35
CA ASN A 41 -1.37 -1.85 -7.22
C ASN A 41 -0.63 -2.29 -5.96
N ASP A 42 -0.57 -1.40 -4.95
CA ASP A 42 -0.03 -1.72 -3.63
C ASP A 42 1.33 -2.44 -3.71
N MET A 43 2.24 -1.87 -4.51
CA MET A 43 3.57 -2.46 -4.71
C MET A 43 4.43 -2.39 -3.45
N HIS A 44 4.16 -1.42 -2.55
CA HIS A 44 4.81 -1.28 -1.24
C HIS A 44 6.34 -1.40 -1.33
N ALA A 45 6.90 -0.70 -2.33
CA ALA A 45 8.34 -0.66 -2.60
C ALA A 45 9.00 -2.05 -2.72
N ASN A 46 8.27 -3.07 -3.16
CA ASN A 46 8.84 -4.41 -3.37
C ASN A 46 9.73 -4.44 -4.63
N ILE A 47 10.84 -3.69 -4.57
CA ILE A 47 11.80 -3.54 -5.69
C ILE A 47 12.39 -4.88 -6.13
N ASP A 48 12.49 -5.87 -5.23
CA ASP A 48 13.06 -7.18 -5.53
C ASP A 48 12.25 -7.98 -6.56
N MET A 49 10.98 -7.64 -6.76
CA MET A 49 10.12 -8.27 -7.77
C MET A 49 10.24 -7.63 -9.16
N PHE A 50 10.79 -6.42 -9.27
CA PHE A 50 10.88 -5.70 -10.55
C PHE A 50 11.65 -6.44 -11.65
N PRO A 51 12.74 -7.18 -11.39
CA PRO A 51 13.44 -7.92 -12.46
C PRO A 51 12.54 -8.97 -13.14
N LYS A 52 11.68 -9.65 -12.39
CA LYS A 52 10.69 -10.60 -12.93
C LYS A 52 9.55 -9.89 -13.63
N PHE A 53 9.02 -8.84 -12.99
CA PHE A 53 7.95 -8.03 -13.55
C PHE A 53 8.37 -7.38 -14.87
N ALA A 54 9.60 -6.87 -14.97
CA ALA A 54 10.15 -6.33 -16.22
C ALA A 54 10.19 -7.38 -17.34
N THR A 55 10.53 -8.62 -17.05
CA THR A 55 10.47 -9.72 -18.02
C THR A 55 9.03 -10.00 -18.47
N MET A 56 8.06 -9.93 -17.56
CA MET A 56 6.63 -10.04 -17.91
C MET A 56 6.20 -8.91 -18.83
N VAL A 57 6.54 -7.65 -18.49
CA VAL A 57 6.23 -6.46 -19.28
C VAL A 57 6.81 -6.59 -20.70
N ASP A 58 8.08 -6.96 -20.84
CA ASP A 58 8.73 -7.14 -22.15
C ASP A 58 8.04 -8.23 -22.98
N SER A 59 7.68 -9.35 -22.35
CA SER A 59 6.98 -10.45 -23.00
C SER A 59 5.59 -10.05 -23.50
N LEU A 60 4.87 -9.25 -22.73
CA LEU A 60 3.55 -8.76 -23.11
C LEU A 60 3.64 -7.66 -24.19
N ARG A 61 4.61 -6.76 -24.09
CA ARG A 61 4.85 -5.73 -25.13
C ARG A 61 5.27 -6.33 -26.47
N ALA A 62 5.93 -7.49 -26.46
CA ALA A 62 6.20 -8.23 -27.71
C ALA A 62 4.92 -8.72 -28.40
N ILE A 63 3.84 -8.94 -27.67
CA ILE A 63 2.51 -9.36 -28.17
C ILE A 63 1.61 -8.15 -28.41
N TYR A 64 1.65 -7.19 -27.50
CA TYR A 64 0.86 -5.96 -27.47
C TYR A 64 1.77 -4.74 -27.44
N PRO A 65 2.32 -4.30 -28.57
CA PRO A 65 3.34 -3.23 -28.61
C PRO A 65 2.89 -1.91 -27.99
N ASP A 66 1.60 -1.63 -28.08
CA ASP A 66 0.97 -0.40 -27.55
C ASP A 66 0.34 -0.59 -26.16
N MET A 67 0.73 -1.66 -25.43
CA MET A 67 0.23 -1.93 -24.07
C MET A 67 0.64 -0.81 -23.10
N LEU A 68 -0.34 -0.27 -22.42
CA LEU A 68 -0.17 0.70 -21.34
C LEU A 68 0.13 0.01 -20.00
N LEU A 69 0.85 0.70 -19.13
CA LEU A 69 1.24 0.19 -17.79
C LEU A 69 0.76 1.15 -16.72
N PHE A 70 -0.18 0.71 -15.86
CA PHE A 70 -0.82 1.52 -14.83
C PHE A 70 -0.48 1.03 -13.42
N SER A 71 -0.38 1.96 -12.47
CA SER A 71 -0.35 1.67 -11.05
C SER A 71 -1.54 2.29 -10.33
N ALA A 72 -2.29 1.47 -9.58
CA ALA A 72 -3.40 1.94 -8.76
C ALA A 72 -2.96 2.37 -7.35
N GLY A 73 -1.76 2.98 -7.22
CA GLY A 73 -1.27 3.63 -6.00
C GLY A 73 -0.58 2.70 -5.00
N ASP A 74 -0.15 3.29 -3.87
CA ASP A 74 0.67 2.66 -2.82
C ASP A 74 1.92 2.00 -3.40
N ASN A 75 2.67 2.77 -4.17
CA ASN A 75 3.92 2.33 -4.78
C ASN A 75 5.05 2.23 -3.75
N ARG A 76 5.02 3.10 -2.74
CA ARG A 76 6.04 3.21 -1.69
C ARG A 76 5.59 2.62 -0.36
N THR A 77 6.44 2.74 0.66
CA THR A 77 6.23 2.33 2.06
C THR A 77 6.14 0.82 2.26
N GLY A 78 7.18 0.26 2.87
CA GLY A 78 7.29 -1.16 3.21
C GLY A 78 8.65 -1.79 2.93
N ASN A 79 9.57 -1.05 2.28
CA ASN A 79 10.95 -1.49 2.06
C ASN A 79 11.94 -0.37 2.42
N PRO A 80 12.74 -0.52 3.48
CA PRO A 80 13.68 0.50 3.92
C PRO A 80 14.74 0.88 2.88
N ILE A 81 15.07 0.00 1.94
CA ILE A 81 15.94 0.34 0.81
C ILE A 81 15.37 1.50 0.00
N ASN A 82 14.05 1.58 -0.14
CA ASN A 82 13.36 2.65 -0.82
C ASN A 82 13.03 3.81 0.11
N ASP A 83 12.50 3.47 1.29
CA ASP A 83 11.90 4.44 2.22
C ASP A 83 12.96 5.22 3.01
N GLN A 84 14.19 4.68 3.15
CA GLN A 84 15.35 5.31 3.77
C GLN A 84 16.44 5.68 2.74
N TYR A 85 16.15 5.62 1.45
CA TYR A 85 17.07 6.05 0.40
C TYR A 85 17.23 7.57 0.40
N ASP A 86 18.36 8.07 -0.08
CA ASP A 86 18.57 9.49 -0.28
C ASP A 86 18.82 9.79 -1.78
N PRO A 87 17.86 10.40 -2.46
CA PRO A 87 16.58 10.92 -1.98
C PRO A 87 15.51 9.81 -1.77
N VAL A 88 14.65 10.04 -0.79
CA VAL A 88 13.56 9.10 -0.43
C VAL A 88 12.73 8.70 -1.66
N ASN A 89 12.36 7.42 -1.73
CA ASN A 89 11.54 6.81 -2.79
C ASN A 89 12.18 6.80 -4.20
N TYR A 90 13.43 7.25 -4.36
CA TYR A 90 14.10 7.25 -5.65
C TYR A 90 14.17 5.87 -6.31
N PRO A 91 14.50 4.76 -5.60
CA PRO A 91 14.56 3.44 -6.23
C PRO A 91 13.24 3.02 -6.90
N MET A 92 12.11 3.30 -6.25
CA MET A 92 10.80 2.91 -6.79
C MET A 92 10.42 3.72 -8.02
N ILE A 93 10.55 5.04 -7.96
CA ILE A 93 10.25 5.93 -9.10
C ILE A 93 11.17 5.63 -10.28
N GLU A 94 12.46 5.39 -10.02
CA GLU A 94 13.41 5.04 -11.09
C GLU A 94 13.03 3.72 -11.78
N LEU A 95 12.69 2.68 -11.01
CA LEU A 95 12.25 1.41 -11.58
C LEU A 95 10.95 1.54 -12.38
N MET A 96 9.99 2.34 -11.91
CA MET A 96 8.77 2.63 -12.65
C MET A 96 9.07 3.37 -13.97
N ASN A 97 9.97 4.35 -13.95
CA ASN A 97 10.43 5.07 -15.14
C ASN A 97 11.10 4.12 -16.16
N GLN A 98 11.98 3.24 -15.69
CA GLN A 98 12.69 2.26 -16.53
C GLN A 98 11.75 1.26 -17.20
N LEU A 99 10.63 0.91 -16.55
CA LEU A 99 9.62 0.03 -17.13
C LEU A 99 8.62 0.78 -18.00
N GLY A 100 8.62 2.12 -18.01
CA GLY A 100 7.72 2.96 -18.78
C GLY A 100 6.27 2.81 -18.29
N PHE A 101 6.04 3.16 -17.03
CA PHE A 101 4.67 3.36 -16.55
C PHE A 101 4.04 4.56 -17.26
N ASP A 102 2.75 4.48 -17.58
CA ASP A 102 2.00 5.52 -18.26
C ASP A 102 1.18 6.37 -17.29
N PHE A 103 0.63 5.76 -16.24
CA PHE A 103 -0.17 6.44 -15.22
C PHE A 103 -0.01 5.80 -13.83
N SER A 104 -0.09 6.65 -12.80
CA SER A 104 -0.29 6.22 -11.42
C SER A 104 -1.39 7.06 -10.75
N VAL A 105 -2.02 6.54 -9.71
CA VAL A 105 -2.88 7.32 -8.82
C VAL A 105 -2.20 7.48 -7.46
N LEU A 106 -2.54 8.51 -6.71
CA LEU A 106 -2.14 8.60 -5.31
C LEU A 106 -2.84 7.52 -4.49
N GLY A 107 -2.09 6.74 -3.74
CA GLY A 107 -2.57 6.01 -2.60
C GLY A 107 -2.31 6.76 -1.29
N ASN A 108 -2.69 6.17 -0.17
CA ASN A 108 -2.47 6.79 1.14
C ASN A 108 -0.99 6.80 1.54
N HIS A 109 -0.21 5.84 1.08
CA HIS A 109 1.21 5.75 1.39
C HIS A 109 2.08 6.72 0.57
N GLU A 110 1.64 7.26 -0.55
CA GLU A 110 2.36 8.35 -1.23
C GLU A 110 2.56 9.58 -0.33
N TRP A 111 1.75 9.74 0.72
CA TRP A 111 1.84 10.86 1.67
C TRP A 111 2.77 10.59 2.87
N ASP A 112 3.27 9.37 3.08
CA ASP A 112 3.97 8.98 4.31
C ASP A 112 5.27 9.75 4.57
N ALA A 113 5.98 10.17 3.54
CA ALA A 113 7.24 10.91 3.69
C ALA A 113 7.09 12.45 3.58
N ASN A 114 5.90 12.97 3.78
CA ASN A 114 5.52 14.38 3.68
C ASN A 114 5.33 14.93 2.25
N ILE A 115 4.84 16.18 2.18
CA ILE A 115 4.51 16.85 0.90
C ILE A 115 5.76 17.15 0.05
N GLU A 116 6.89 17.48 0.66
CA GLU A 116 8.13 17.79 -0.07
C GLU A 116 8.67 16.56 -0.81
N ASN A 117 8.64 15.40 -0.16
CA ASN A 117 9.04 14.15 -0.81
C ASN A 117 8.06 13.73 -1.91
N LEU A 118 6.74 13.93 -1.70
CA LEU A 118 5.75 13.69 -2.76
C LEU A 118 5.98 14.62 -3.97
N HIS A 119 6.32 15.90 -3.74
CA HIS A 119 6.69 16.83 -4.81
C HIS A 119 7.89 16.29 -5.61
N ASN A 120 8.94 15.84 -4.91
CA ASN A 120 10.12 15.26 -5.54
C ASN A 120 9.79 13.99 -6.36
N ASP A 121 8.87 13.16 -5.88
CA ASP A 121 8.42 11.96 -6.59
C ASP A 121 7.69 12.33 -7.89
N ILE A 122 6.79 13.33 -7.84
CA ILE A 122 6.06 13.84 -9.00
C ILE A 122 7.03 14.43 -10.04
N GLU A 123 8.02 15.21 -9.61
CA GLU A 123 9.00 15.81 -10.52
C GLU A 123 9.92 14.76 -11.20
N ARG A 124 10.21 13.65 -10.51
CA ARG A 124 11.06 12.58 -11.04
C ARG A 124 10.30 11.58 -11.91
N ALA A 125 9.00 11.41 -11.69
CA ALA A 125 8.19 10.48 -12.46
C ALA A 125 8.06 10.94 -13.92
N ASN A 126 8.31 10.03 -14.86
CA ASN A 126 8.10 10.26 -16.30
C ASN A 126 6.63 10.03 -16.71
N PHE A 127 5.75 9.86 -15.75
CA PHE A 127 4.33 9.61 -15.91
C PHE A 127 3.51 10.47 -14.94
N PRO A 128 2.28 10.88 -15.29
CA PRO A 128 1.43 11.64 -14.41
C PRO A 128 0.93 10.79 -13.23
N ILE A 129 0.88 11.42 -12.05
CA ILE A 129 0.23 10.88 -10.86
C ILE A 129 -1.10 11.62 -10.71
N LEU A 130 -2.21 10.87 -10.68
CA LEU A 130 -3.56 11.41 -10.75
C LEU A 130 -4.24 11.38 -9.37
N CYS A 131 -5.08 12.39 -9.09
CA CYS A 131 -6.04 12.34 -7.98
C CYS A 131 -7.08 13.46 -8.11
N ALA A 132 -8.33 13.11 -8.26
CA ALA A 132 -9.42 14.07 -8.48
C ALA A 132 -10.08 14.55 -7.17
N ASN A 133 -9.94 13.80 -6.09
CA ASN A 133 -10.58 14.12 -4.81
C ASN A 133 -9.62 14.72 -3.76
N VAL A 134 -8.42 15.15 -4.18
CA VAL A 134 -7.50 15.98 -3.40
C VAL A 134 -7.65 17.45 -3.81
N PHE A 135 -7.62 18.37 -2.86
CA PHE A 135 -7.69 19.82 -3.08
C PHE A 135 -6.43 20.47 -2.52
N ILE A 136 -5.59 20.96 -3.43
CA ILE A 136 -4.25 21.46 -3.15
C ILE A 136 -4.22 22.95 -3.46
N PRO A 137 -3.95 23.83 -2.47
CA PRO A 137 -3.72 25.23 -2.75
C PRO A 137 -2.47 25.46 -3.61
N ASP A 138 -2.48 26.45 -4.49
CA ASP A 138 -1.33 26.81 -5.35
C ASP A 138 -0.04 27.03 -4.56
N SER A 139 -0.15 27.48 -3.31
CA SER A 139 0.99 27.71 -2.41
C SER A 139 1.73 26.42 -1.97
N VAL A 140 1.16 25.25 -2.24
CA VAL A 140 1.79 23.95 -1.94
C VAL A 140 2.68 23.49 -3.09
N GLY A 141 2.33 23.86 -4.33
CA GLY A 141 3.17 23.60 -5.51
C GLY A 141 3.16 22.17 -6.05
N LEU A 142 2.21 21.32 -5.64
CA LEU A 142 2.06 19.94 -6.19
C LEU A 142 1.27 19.98 -7.50
N ASP A 143 1.82 19.45 -8.58
CA ASP A 143 1.13 19.32 -9.88
C ASP A 143 0.43 17.94 -10.02
N ILE A 144 -0.67 17.77 -9.30
CA ILE A 144 -1.51 16.58 -9.36
C ILE A 144 -2.73 16.89 -10.23
N LYS A 145 -2.91 16.12 -11.29
CA LYS A 145 -4.05 16.26 -12.19
C LYS A 145 -5.21 15.38 -11.72
N PRO A 146 -6.47 15.84 -11.86
CA PRO A 146 -7.64 15.01 -11.51
C PRO A 146 -7.80 13.81 -12.46
N PHE A 147 -7.46 14.01 -13.71
CA PHE A 147 -7.54 13.00 -14.78
C PHE A 147 -6.53 13.32 -15.88
N ALA A 148 -6.28 12.32 -16.72
CA ALA A 148 -5.57 12.49 -17.98
C ALA A 148 -6.37 11.89 -19.13
N ALA A 149 -6.26 12.50 -20.32
CA ALA A 149 -6.88 12.01 -21.54
C ALA A 149 -5.82 11.77 -22.59
N PHE A 150 -5.98 10.70 -23.35
CA PHE A 150 -5.10 10.35 -24.49
C PHE A 150 -5.90 9.71 -25.61
N GLU A 151 -5.30 9.62 -26.78
CA GLU A 151 -5.86 8.90 -27.92
C GLU A 151 -4.83 7.87 -28.40
N GLN A 152 -5.25 6.62 -28.54
CA GLN A 152 -4.42 5.53 -29.01
C GLN A 152 -5.18 4.73 -30.07
N GLN A 153 -4.60 4.59 -31.28
CA GLN A 153 -5.23 3.90 -32.41
C GLN A 153 -6.65 4.40 -32.73
N GLY A 154 -6.91 5.71 -32.55
CA GLY A 154 -8.21 6.34 -32.79
C GLY A 154 -9.21 6.18 -31.65
N VAL A 155 -8.85 5.52 -30.55
CA VAL A 155 -9.68 5.40 -29.33
C VAL A 155 -9.32 6.50 -28.35
N LYS A 156 -10.29 7.35 -28.04
CA LYS A 156 -10.17 8.42 -27.03
C LYS A 156 -10.47 7.85 -25.65
N THR A 157 -9.49 7.94 -24.77
CA THR A 157 -9.58 7.37 -23.41
C THR A 157 -9.29 8.44 -22.36
N THR A 158 -10.05 8.44 -21.28
CA THR A 158 -9.77 9.22 -20.07
C THR A 158 -9.58 8.30 -18.89
N VAL A 159 -8.55 8.61 -18.07
CA VAL A 159 -8.24 7.95 -16.79
C VAL A 159 -8.43 8.98 -15.68
N ILE A 160 -9.34 8.71 -14.73
CA ILE A 160 -9.62 9.55 -13.57
C ILE A 160 -8.95 8.90 -12.36
N GLY A 161 -8.24 9.66 -11.52
CA GLY A 161 -7.65 9.15 -10.28
C GLY A 161 -8.52 9.43 -9.05
N MET A 162 -8.67 8.47 -8.13
CA MET A 162 -9.33 8.67 -6.82
C MET A 162 -8.60 7.93 -5.71
N ILE A 163 -8.60 8.55 -4.51
CA ILE A 163 -8.01 7.98 -3.29
C ILE A 163 -9.09 7.75 -2.22
N GLU A 164 -8.87 6.77 -1.37
CA GLU A 164 -9.69 6.49 -0.17
C GLU A 164 -9.65 7.66 0.80
N ILE A 165 -10.80 8.00 1.37
CA ILE A 165 -10.94 8.97 2.45
C ILE A 165 -11.70 8.33 3.59
N ARG A 166 -11.04 8.21 4.73
CA ARG A 166 -11.62 7.65 5.94
C ARG A 166 -12.65 8.60 6.57
N HIS A 167 -13.33 8.10 7.60
CA HIS A 167 -14.36 8.85 8.34
C HIS A 167 -13.83 10.13 9.03
N ASP A 168 -12.52 10.26 9.23
CA ASP A 168 -11.86 11.46 9.75
C ASP A 168 -11.56 12.51 8.67
N GLY A 169 -11.95 12.24 7.41
CA GLY A 169 -11.84 13.18 6.30
C GLY A 169 -10.49 13.23 5.61
N ILE A 170 -9.59 12.30 5.92
CA ILE A 170 -8.24 12.20 5.35
C ILE A 170 -7.92 10.75 4.94
N PRO A 171 -6.96 10.54 4.02
CA PRO A 171 -6.46 9.20 3.70
C PRO A 171 -5.72 8.56 4.88
N GLY A 172 -5.46 7.25 4.77
CA GLY A 172 -4.84 6.43 5.80
C GLY A 172 -3.36 6.71 6.05
N THR A 173 -2.96 7.96 6.31
CA THR A 173 -1.59 8.37 6.62
C THR A 173 -1.51 9.24 7.87
N HIS A 174 -0.31 9.66 8.28
CA HIS A 174 -0.13 10.54 9.42
C HIS A 174 -0.66 11.97 9.12
N PRO A 175 -1.56 12.56 9.95
CA PRO A 175 -2.18 13.85 9.67
C PRO A 175 -1.19 15.00 9.46
N ASN A 176 -0.01 14.96 10.12
CA ASN A 176 1.03 15.99 9.95
C ASN A 176 1.62 16.05 8.54
N ASN A 177 1.52 14.95 7.78
CA ASN A 177 2.00 14.87 6.39
C ASN A 177 1.06 15.56 5.40
N LEU A 178 -0.16 15.91 5.84
CA LEU A 178 -1.24 16.45 5.00
C LEU A 178 -1.48 17.95 5.22
N LYS A 179 -0.52 18.68 5.78
CA LYS A 179 -0.68 20.10 6.09
C LYS A 179 -1.01 20.90 4.83
N LYS A 180 -2.09 21.70 4.90
CA LYS A 180 -2.60 22.58 3.84
C LYS A 180 -3.30 21.87 2.66
N VAL A 181 -3.42 20.56 2.65
CA VAL A 181 -4.24 19.85 1.65
C VAL A 181 -5.55 19.41 2.28
N SER A 182 -6.57 19.26 1.47
CA SER A 182 -7.87 18.76 1.90
C SER A 182 -8.42 17.74 0.90
N PHE A 183 -9.36 16.95 1.35
CA PHE A 183 -9.88 15.83 0.59
C PHE A 183 -11.40 15.82 0.66
N LYS A 184 -12.03 15.17 -0.32
CA LYS A 184 -13.45 14.80 -0.27
C LYS A 184 -13.61 13.32 -0.61
N ASN A 185 -14.71 12.74 -0.16
CA ASN A 185 -15.00 11.35 -0.46
C ASN A 185 -15.15 11.14 -1.99
N ALA A 186 -14.61 10.03 -2.51
CA ALA A 186 -14.68 9.70 -3.92
C ALA A 186 -16.13 9.61 -4.45
N LYS A 187 -17.08 9.13 -3.62
CA LYS A 187 -18.50 9.03 -3.94
C LYS A 187 -19.17 10.40 -4.17
N GLU A 188 -18.62 11.46 -3.56
CA GLU A 188 -19.12 12.82 -3.76
C GLU A 188 -18.52 13.48 -5.01
N VAL A 189 -17.23 13.18 -5.28
CA VAL A 189 -16.45 13.87 -6.32
C VAL A 189 -16.60 13.21 -7.69
N LEU A 190 -16.61 11.87 -7.76
CA LEU A 190 -16.63 11.13 -9.04
C LEU A 190 -17.78 11.53 -9.97
N PRO A 191 -19.04 11.74 -9.49
CA PRO A 191 -20.13 12.17 -10.35
C PRO A 191 -19.90 13.49 -11.09
N GLU A 192 -19.05 14.39 -10.57
CA GLU A 192 -18.69 15.66 -11.20
C GLU A 192 -17.96 15.46 -12.53
N TYR A 193 -17.36 14.29 -12.75
CA TYR A 193 -16.61 13.91 -13.95
C TYR A 193 -17.42 13.15 -15.00
N GLN A 194 -18.72 12.90 -14.78
CA GLN A 194 -19.57 12.17 -15.73
C GLN A 194 -19.58 12.78 -17.14
N TYR A 195 -19.37 14.11 -17.26
CA TYR A 195 -19.33 14.79 -18.56
C TYR A 195 -18.22 14.26 -19.48
N LEU A 196 -17.16 13.66 -18.93
CA LEU A 196 -16.05 13.08 -19.68
C LEU A 196 -16.53 11.92 -20.58
N ARG A 197 -17.60 11.21 -20.22
CA ARG A 197 -18.18 10.15 -21.04
C ARG A 197 -18.60 10.64 -22.43
N ASN A 198 -19.06 11.87 -22.55
CA ASN A 198 -19.49 12.43 -23.82
C ASN A 198 -18.31 12.85 -24.73
N GLN A 199 -17.11 12.84 -24.22
CA GLN A 199 -15.90 13.30 -24.91
C GLN A 199 -14.93 12.15 -25.24
N ASN A 200 -15.20 10.94 -24.70
CA ASN A 200 -14.31 9.80 -24.77
C ASN A 200 -15.04 8.51 -25.12
N ASP A 201 -14.34 7.61 -25.80
CA ASP A 201 -14.81 6.27 -26.17
C ASP A 201 -14.68 5.30 -24.97
N VAL A 202 -13.63 5.52 -24.13
CA VAL A 202 -13.37 4.74 -22.93
C VAL A 202 -13.13 5.67 -21.75
N VAL A 203 -13.76 5.36 -20.60
CA VAL A 203 -13.53 6.08 -19.33
C VAL A 203 -13.17 5.09 -18.23
N ILE A 204 -11.98 5.23 -17.69
CA ILE A 204 -11.41 4.36 -16.65
C ILE A 204 -11.26 5.14 -15.35
N LEU A 205 -11.68 4.54 -14.25
CA LEU A 205 -11.32 4.99 -12.91
C LEU A 205 -10.07 4.21 -12.46
N LEU A 206 -8.98 4.91 -12.21
CA LEU A 206 -7.80 4.40 -11.53
C LEU A 206 -7.97 4.71 -10.04
N SER A 207 -8.35 3.69 -9.26
CA SER A 207 -8.88 3.84 -7.92
C SER A 207 -7.91 3.33 -6.86
N HIS A 208 -7.72 4.13 -5.82
CA HIS A 208 -7.10 3.67 -4.58
C HIS A 208 -8.09 3.78 -3.40
N CYS A 209 -9.33 3.33 -3.63
CA CYS A 209 -10.42 3.43 -2.64
C CYS A 209 -10.70 2.12 -1.89
N GLY A 210 -10.20 0.99 -2.41
CA GLY A 210 -10.49 -0.34 -1.88
C GLY A 210 -11.68 -1.01 -2.56
N PHE A 211 -11.68 -2.36 -2.54
CA PHE A 211 -12.61 -3.18 -3.31
C PHE A 211 -14.09 -2.91 -2.99
N GLU A 212 -14.43 -2.78 -1.70
CA GLU A 212 -15.81 -2.53 -1.29
C GLU A 212 -16.32 -1.16 -1.79
N ASP A 213 -15.49 -0.12 -1.71
CA ASP A 213 -15.82 1.20 -2.25
C ASP A 213 -15.87 1.18 -3.78
N ASP A 214 -15.01 0.43 -4.45
CA ASP A 214 -15.02 0.25 -5.91
C ASP A 214 -16.31 -0.40 -6.40
N LEU A 215 -16.88 -1.36 -5.65
CA LEU A 215 -18.21 -1.94 -5.95
C LEU A 215 -19.33 -0.89 -5.87
N GLU A 216 -19.31 -0.04 -4.84
CA GLU A 216 -20.29 1.02 -4.68
C GLU A 216 -20.14 2.12 -5.75
N LEU A 217 -18.89 2.48 -6.08
CA LEU A 217 -18.58 3.44 -7.15
C LEU A 217 -19.05 2.93 -8.52
N ALA A 218 -18.81 1.64 -8.83
CA ALA A 218 -19.29 1.01 -10.06
C ALA A 218 -20.83 0.99 -10.13
N GLN A 219 -21.47 0.62 -9.03
CA GLN A 219 -22.93 0.59 -8.95
C GLN A 219 -23.56 1.96 -9.18
N ALA A 220 -22.94 3.03 -8.66
CA ALA A 220 -23.43 4.40 -8.76
C ALA A 220 -23.07 5.09 -10.09
N ASN A 221 -22.01 4.63 -10.80
CA ASN A 221 -21.43 5.30 -11.96
C ASN A 221 -21.32 4.38 -13.19
N PRO A 222 -22.45 3.89 -13.77
CA PRO A 222 -22.44 2.98 -14.91
C PRO A 222 -21.94 3.62 -16.22
N TRP A 223 -21.54 4.87 -16.18
CA TRP A 223 -20.88 5.57 -17.29
C TRP A 223 -19.39 5.29 -17.38
N LEU A 224 -18.80 4.63 -16.37
CA LEU A 224 -17.44 4.10 -16.42
C LEU A 224 -17.41 2.79 -17.23
N ASP A 225 -16.30 2.50 -17.88
CA ASP A 225 -16.06 1.21 -18.52
C ASP A 225 -15.31 0.25 -17.61
N ALA A 226 -14.33 0.75 -16.83
CA ALA A 226 -13.59 -0.06 -15.90
C ALA A 226 -13.15 0.72 -14.66
N ILE A 227 -12.96 0.00 -13.55
CA ILE A 227 -12.26 0.43 -12.34
C ILE A 227 -11.03 -0.47 -12.18
N ILE A 228 -9.85 0.14 -12.17
CA ILE A 228 -8.58 -0.51 -11.86
C ILE A 228 -8.23 -0.08 -10.45
N GLY A 229 -8.40 -1.00 -9.48
CA GLY A 229 -8.42 -0.70 -8.05
C GLY A 229 -7.15 -1.06 -7.30
N GLY A 230 -7.02 -0.54 -6.08
CA GLY A 230 -5.97 -0.79 -5.09
C GLY A 230 -6.48 -0.66 -3.66
N HIS A 231 -5.58 -0.41 -2.69
CA HIS A 231 -5.79 -0.14 -1.27
C HIS A 231 -6.13 -1.36 -0.40
N SER A 232 -7.10 -2.16 -0.75
CA SER A 232 -7.54 -3.29 0.08
C SER A 232 -6.70 -4.56 -0.08
N HIS A 233 -5.67 -4.55 -0.95
CA HIS A 233 -4.82 -5.70 -1.28
C HIS A 233 -5.60 -6.93 -1.77
N THR A 234 -6.81 -6.73 -2.26
CA THR A 234 -7.67 -7.82 -2.74
C THR A 234 -7.14 -8.39 -4.05
N LEU A 235 -6.96 -9.68 -4.13
CA LEU A 235 -6.72 -10.35 -5.40
C LEU A 235 -8.06 -10.77 -6.01
N ILE A 236 -8.48 -10.09 -7.07
CA ILE A 236 -9.70 -10.46 -7.81
C ILE A 236 -9.30 -11.47 -8.89
N GLU A 237 -9.23 -12.75 -8.52
CA GLU A 237 -8.80 -13.82 -9.43
C GLU A 237 -9.71 -13.97 -10.66
N HIS A 238 -10.98 -13.64 -10.52
CA HIS A 238 -12.01 -13.71 -11.56
C HIS A 238 -12.73 -12.37 -11.68
N PRO A 239 -12.12 -11.38 -12.35
CA PRO A 239 -12.73 -10.09 -12.56
C PRO A 239 -14.11 -10.21 -13.22
N SER A 240 -15.05 -9.42 -12.73
CA SER A 240 -16.45 -9.40 -13.19
C SER A 240 -16.96 -7.98 -13.28
N GLU A 241 -18.10 -7.80 -13.95
CA GLU A 241 -18.73 -6.50 -14.08
C GLU A 241 -19.79 -6.27 -12.99
N THR A 242 -19.77 -5.07 -12.43
CA THR A 242 -20.84 -4.55 -11.57
C THR A 242 -21.52 -3.40 -12.31
N ASN A 243 -22.79 -3.53 -12.58
CA ASN A 243 -23.60 -2.54 -13.33
C ASN A 243 -22.95 -2.13 -14.69
N GLY A 244 -22.31 -3.09 -15.38
CA GLY A 244 -21.62 -2.85 -16.65
C GLY A 244 -20.22 -2.27 -16.51
N VAL A 245 -19.67 -2.11 -15.31
CA VAL A 245 -18.29 -1.62 -15.07
C VAL A 245 -17.41 -2.80 -14.66
N LEU A 246 -16.32 -3.03 -15.41
CA LEU A 246 -15.33 -4.07 -15.08
C LEU A 246 -14.50 -3.61 -13.86
N ILE A 247 -14.36 -4.46 -12.82
CA ILE A 247 -13.56 -4.15 -11.64
C ILE A 247 -12.38 -5.13 -11.55
N THR A 248 -11.18 -4.58 -11.33
CA THR A 248 -9.94 -5.35 -11.18
C THR A 248 -9.13 -4.86 -9.98
N GLN A 249 -8.43 -5.79 -9.31
CA GLN A 249 -7.40 -5.48 -8.32
C GLN A 249 -6.41 -6.64 -8.28
N SER A 250 -5.11 -6.36 -8.19
CA SER A 250 -4.00 -7.30 -8.41
C SER A 250 -3.32 -7.78 -7.13
N GLY A 251 -4.03 -7.79 -6.00
CA GLY A 251 -3.42 -8.15 -4.71
C GLY A 251 -2.46 -7.07 -4.23
N SER A 252 -1.22 -7.45 -3.88
CA SER A 252 -0.22 -6.49 -3.40
C SER A 252 1.21 -6.99 -3.59
N HIS A 253 2.20 -6.11 -3.31
CA HIS A 253 3.63 -6.42 -3.30
C HIS A 253 4.16 -6.96 -4.63
N LEU A 254 3.58 -6.52 -5.74
CA LEU A 254 3.97 -6.93 -7.10
C LEU A 254 3.98 -8.45 -7.30
N LYS A 255 3.16 -9.19 -6.53
CA LYS A 255 3.01 -10.65 -6.69
C LYS A 255 2.18 -11.01 -7.91
N TYR A 256 1.23 -10.15 -8.26
CA TYR A 256 0.33 -10.30 -9.38
C TYR A 256 0.26 -9.01 -10.19
N ALA A 257 -0.13 -9.13 -11.44
CA ALA A 257 -0.53 -8.04 -12.32
C ALA A 257 -1.80 -8.45 -13.06
N THR A 258 -2.62 -7.51 -13.48
CA THR A 258 -3.84 -7.80 -14.25
C THR A 258 -3.75 -7.21 -15.64
N LEU A 259 -3.86 -8.05 -16.66
CA LEU A 259 -3.96 -7.64 -18.06
C LEU A 259 -5.44 -7.36 -18.37
N VAL A 260 -5.77 -6.09 -18.56
CA VAL A 260 -7.11 -5.61 -18.90
C VAL A 260 -7.17 -5.34 -20.40
N LYS A 261 -8.23 -5.78 -21.06
CA LYS A 261 -8.47 -5.55 -22.48
C LYS A 261 -9.85 -4.98 -22.69
N ILE A 262 -9.94 -3.87 -23.40
CA ILE A 262 -11.18 -3.19 -23.74
C ILE A 262 -11.28 -3.11 -25.25
N LYS A 263 -12.29 -3.77 -25.82
CA LYS A 263 -12.54 -3.79 -27.25
C LYS A 263 -13.49 -2.64 -27.62
N VAL A 264 -13.07 -1.85 -28.59
CA VAL A 264 -13.80 -0.68 -29.08
C VAL A 264 -14.10 -0.85 -30.55
N LYS A 265 -15.34 -0.57 -30.94
CA LYS A 265 -15.79 -0.52 -32.32
C LYS A 265 -16.74 0.65 -32.51
N ASP A 266 -16.57 1.42 -33.56
CA ASP A 266 -17.41 2.59 -33.87
C ASP A 266 -17.57 3.53 -32.64
N HIS A 267 -16.44 3.82 -31.95
CA HIS A 267 -16.41 4.65 -30.72
C HIS A 267 -17.25 4.12 -29.54
N LYS A 268 -17.49 2.80 -29.50
CA LYS A 268 -18.24 2.14 -28.40
C LYS A 268 -17.47 0.93 -27.88
N VAL A 269 -17.46 0.78 -26.58
CA VAL A 269 -16.97 -0.43 -25.93
C VAL A 269 -17.91 -1.58 -26.24
N ILE A 270 -17.40 -2.64 -26.86
CA ILE A 270 -18.14 -3.85 -27.25
C ILE A 270 -17.76 -5.09 -26.45
N GLY A 271 -16.67 -5.02 -25.69
CA GLY A 271 -16.22 -6.12 -24.83
C GLY A 271 -15.13 -5.68 -23.88
N LYS A 272 -15.10 -6.33 -22.72
CA LYS A 272 -14.09 -6.13 -21.67
C LYS A 272 -13.70 -7.48 -21.10
N GLU A 273 -12.42 -7.69 -20.88
CA GLU A 273 -11.89 -8.87 -20.20
C GLU A 273 -10.69 -8.49 -19.36
N ALA A 274 -10.42 -9.27 -18.32
CA ALA A 274 -9.23 -9.12 -17.52
C ALA A 274 -8.68 -10.49 -17.11
N ILE A 275 -7.34 -10.61 -17.08
CA ILE A 275 -6.62 -11.84 -16.77
C ILE A 275 -5.57 -11.53 -15.70
N VAL A 276 -5.63 -12.23 -14.59
CA VAL A 276 -4.62 -12.14 -13.52
C VAL A 276 -3.39 -12.95 -13.89
N LEU A 277 -2.22 -12.33 -13.79
CA LEU A 277 -0.92 -12.91 -14.09
C LEU A 277 -0.10 -12.98 -12.80
N ASP A 278 0.46 -14.15 -12.51
CA ASP A 278 1.30 -14.39 -11.34
C ASP A 278 2.77 -14.08 -11.67
N VAL A 279 3.30 -12.98 -11.13
CA VAL A 279 4.68 -12.53 -11.34
C VAL A 279 5.68 -13.51 -10.74
N ASN A 280 5.32 -14.22 -9.66
CA ASN A 280 6.21 -15.22 -9.04
C ASN A 280 6.53 -16.38 -9.99
N LYS A 281 5.62 -16.69 -10.92
CA LYS A 281 5.81 -17.77 -11.91
C LYS A 281 6.75 -17.39 -13.06
N VAL A 282 7.14 -16.14 -13.17
CA VAL A 282 8.15 -15.71 -14.13
C VAL A 282 9.51 -16.24 -13.70
N SER A 283 10.09 -17.12 -14.51
CA SER A 283 11.33 -17.82 -14.19
C SER A 283 12.59 -17.00 -14.50
N LYS A 284 12.50 -16.03 -15.42
CA LYS A 284 13.61 -15.19 -15.83
C LYS A 284 13.53 -13.81 -15.18
N GLU A 285 14.68 -13.24 -14.93
CA GLU A 285 14.83 -11.86 -14.45
C GLU A 285 15.50 -11.03 -15.54
N LYS A 286 15.01 -9.81 -15.80
CA LYS A 286 15.64 -8.87 -16.75
C LYS A 286 16.97 -8.40 -16.18
N PRO A 287 18.12 -8.68 -16.83
CA PRO A 287 19.45 -8.48 -16.23
C PRO A 287 19.73 -7.04 -15.83
N GLU A 288 19.32 -6.05 -16.66
CA GLU A 288 19.55 -4.63 -16.41
C GLU A 288 18.80 -4.15 -15.17
N ILE A 289 17.55 -4.58 -15.02
CA ILE A 289 16.73 -4.25 -13.84
C ILE A 289 17.25 -4.98 -12.61
N LYS A 290 17.73 -6.23 -12.78
CA LYS A 290 18.36 -6.97 -11.68
C LYS A 290 19.63 -6.29 -11.18
N GLN A 291 20.45 -5.79 -12.07
CA GLN A 291 21.64 -5.03 -11.70
C GLN A 291 21.28 -3.77 -10.93
N LEU A 292 20.32 -2.98 -11.41
CA LEU A 292 19.85 -1.76 -10.76
C LEU A 292 19.29 -2.04 -9.36
N VAL A 293 18.47 -3.09 -9.21
CA VAL A 293 17.94 -3.52 -7.90
C VAL A 293 19.07 -3.95 -6.97
N ASN A 294 20.10 -4.65 -7.45
CA ASN A 294 21.25 -5.01 -6.64
C ASN A 294 22.04 -3.78 -6.17
N GLU A 295 22.18 -2.76 -7.03
CA GLU A 295 22.84 -1.49 -6.67
C GLU A 295 22.06 -0.77 -5.56
N PHE A 296 20.73 -0.71 -5.63
CA PHE A 296 19.90 -0.17 -4.56
C PHE A 296 20.00 -0.98 -3.26
N ASN A 297 20.07 -2.30 -3.35
CA ASN A 297 20.19 -3.20 -2.21
C ASN A 297 21.58 -3.19 -1.56
N ASP A 298 22.58 -2.55 -2.16
CA ASP A 298 23.91 -2.36 -1.54
C ASP A 298 23.86 -1.25 -0.49
N ALA A 299 23.24 -1.56 0.65
CA ALA A 299 23.05 -0.67 1.79
C ALA A 299 23.59 -1.30 3.08
N PRO A 300 24.94 -1.25 3.32
CA PRO A 300 25.58 -1.93 4.45
C PRO A 300 25.00 -1.55 5.81
N ALA A 301 24.63 -0.29 6.02
CA ALA A 301 24.05 0.18 7.28
C ALA A 301 22.70 -0.48 7.59
N LEU A 302 21.87 -0.73 6.58
CA LEU A 302 20.58 -1.41 6.74
C LEU A 302 20.76 -2.92 6.94
N ASN A 303 21.80 -3.50 6.40
CA ASN A 303 22.09 -4.93 6.50
C ASN A 303 22.89 -5.31 7.78
N GLU A 304 23.22 -4.34 8.65
CA GLU A 304 23.90 -4.58 9.93
C GLU A 304 23.08 -5.51 10.83
N PRO A 305 23.61 -6.67 11.26
CA PRO A 305 22.95 -7.52 12.25
C PRO A 305 23.04 -6.87 13.64
N ILE A 306 21.91 -6.66 14.30
CA ILE A 306 21.84 -5.98 15.59
C ILE A 306 21.40 -6.88 16.74
N ALA A 307 20.71 -8.00 16.44
CA ALA A 307 20.28 -8.98 17.42
C ALA A 307 20.06 -10.36 16.78
N ILE A 308 19.64 -11.33 17.59
CA ILE A 308 19.28 -12.69 17.17
C ILE A 308 17.89 -13.01 17.66
N ALA A 309 16.98 -13.40 16.76
CA ALA A 309 15.73 -14.07 17.08
C ALA A 309 16.03 -15.54 17.43
N LYS A 310 15.80 -15.96 18.68
CA LYS A 310 16.04 -17.34 19.13
C LYS A 310 15.10 -18.34 18.51
N THR A 311 13.88 -17.89 18.24
CA THR A 311 12.81 -18.64 17.58
C THR A 311 12.26 -17.82 16.44
N LYS A 312 11.46 -18.43 15.58
CA LYS A 312 10.67 -17.71 14.59
C LYS A 312 9.52 -16.98 15.30
N PHE A 313 9.26 -15.73 14.96
CA PHE A 313 8.04 -15.02 15.33
C PHE A 313 7.00 -15.37 14.28
N GLU A 314 5.92 -16.01 14.67
CA GLU A 314 4.93 -16.59 13.77
C GLU A 314 3.78 -15.62 13.44
N THR A 315 3.57 -14.60 14.29
CA THR A 315 2.42 -13.70 14.21
C THR A 315 2.80 -12.23 14.31
N PRO A 316 1.97 -11.32 13.75
CA PRO A 316 2.14 -9.88 13.97
C PRO A 316 2.02 -9.47 15.46
N GLU A 317 1.30 -10.24 16.30
CA GLU A 317 1.18 -9.95 17.72
C GLU A 317 2.52 -10.14 18.45
N GLU A 318 3.27 -11.18 18.14
CA GLU A 318 4.61 -11.40 18.69
C GLU A 318 5.56 -10.25 18.35
N LEU A 319 5.48 -9.73 17.12
CA LEU A 319 6.23 -8.55 16.68
C LEU A 319 5.77 -7.28 17.39
N GLY A 320 4.45 -7.07 17.49
CA GLY A 320 3.87 -5.93 18.21
C GLY A 320 4.20 -5.94 19.71
N CYS A 321 4.29 -7.13 20.33
CA CYS A 321 4.75 -7.28 21.70
C CYS A 321 6.22 -6.88 21.86
N MET A 322 7.09 -7.24 20.90
CA MET A 322 8.48 -6.82 20.89
C MET A 322 8.60 -5.29 20.75
N MET A 323 7.85 -4.68 19.84
CA MET A 323 7.84 -3.23 19.64
C MET A 323 7.40 -2.51 20.92
N THR A 324 6.31 -2.94 21.52
CA THR A 324 5.78 -2.32 22.76
C THR A 324 6.70 -2.52 23.95
N ASP A 325 7.43 -3.65 24.04
CA ASP A 325 8.48 -3.83 25.06
C ASP A 325 9.63 -2.84 24.86
N ALA A 326 10.03 -2.62 23.61
CA ALA A 326 11.04 -1.62 23.28
C ALA A 326 10.56 -0.20 23.69
N PHE A 327 9.33 0.16 23.38
CA PHE A 327 8.77 1.47 23.80
C PHE A 327 8.74 1.63 25.32
N CYS A 328 8.29 0.63 26.07
CA CYS A 328 8.29 0.65 27.53
C CYS A 328 9.70 0.83 28.10
N GLU A 329 10.63 0.01 27.65
CA GLU A 329 11.98 -0.01 28.21
C GLU A 329 12.76 1.27 27.87
N MET A 330 12.70 1.72 26.61
CA MET A 330 13.47 2.88 26.15
C MET A 330 12.89 4.20 26.65
N SER A 331 11.57 4.29 26.84
CA SER A 331 10.90 5.49 27.34
C SER A 331 10.74 5.52 28.89
N GLY A 332 10.90 4.38 29.57
CA GLY A 332 10.60 4.22 30.98
C GLY A 332 9.10 4.31 31.29
N ALA A 333 8.24 3.96 30.33
CA ALA A 333 6.80 3.92 30.50
C ALA A 333 6.35 2.65 31.28
N ASP A 334 5.23 2.77 32.02
CA ASP A 334 4.59 1.63 32.69
C ASP A 334 3.90 0.72 31.64
N PHE A 335 3.32 1.32 30.59
CA PHE A 335 2.62 0.67 29.50
C PHE A 335 3.02 1.26 28.16
N ALA A 336 2.95 0.45 27.12
CA ALA A 336 3.05 0.94 25.74
C ALA A 336 2.02 0.27 24.85
N PHE A 337 1.54 1.00 23.84
CA PHE A 337 0.58 0.49 22.85
C PHE A 337 1.09 0.70 21.43
N GLN A 338 0.80 -0.28 20.56
CA GLN A 338 1.05 -0.24 19.13
C GLN A 338 -0.22 -0.67 18.38
N ASN A 339 -0.62 0.09 17.37
CA ASN A 339 -1.73 -0.28 16.50
C ASN A 339 -1.36 -1.46 15.59
N THR A 340 -2.34 -2.29 15.26
CA THR A 340 -2.12 -3.49 14.44
C THR A 340 -1.60 -3.16 13.04
N GLY A 341 -2.11 -2.11 12.41
CA GLY A 341 -1.63 -1.63 11.11
C GLY A 341 -0.20 -1.07 11.12
N GLY A 342 0.36 -0.77 12.28
CA GLY A 342 1.75 -0.34 12.45
C GLY A 342 2.76 -1.50 12.49
N VAL A 343 2.33 -2.76 12.35
CA VAL A 343 3.19 -3.94 12.17
C VAL A 343 3.00 -4.45 10.75
N ARG A 344 3.98 -4.24 9.88
CA ARG A 344 3.82 -4.43 8.42
C ARG A 344 4.24 -5.79 7.88
N ILE A 345 4.90 -6.62 8.69
CA ILE A 345 5.22 -8.01 8.31
C ILE A 345 4.47 -8.98 9.21
N THR A 346 4.18 -10.17 8.68
CA THR A 346 3.38 -11.18 9.39
C THR A 346 4.22 -12.12 10.24
N HIS A 347 5.53 -12.19 10.01
CA HIS A 347 6.45 -13.08 10.71
C HIS A 347 7.89 -12.59 10.58
N LEU A 348 8.76 -13.03 11.50
CA LEU A 348 10.20 -12.85 11.43
C LEU A 348 10.90 -14.20 11.62
N ASN A 349 11.84 -14.53 10.74
CA ASN A 349 12.54 -15.82 10.82
C ASN A 349 13.50 -15.88 12.01
N LYS A 350 13.74 -17.08 12.51
CA LYS A 350 14.82 -17.36 13.45
C LYS A 350 16.17 -16.98 12.81
N GLY A 351 17.05 -16.35 13.59
CA GLY A 351 18.42 -15.97 13.16
C GLY A 351 18.71 -14.49 13.36
N PRO A 352 19.69 -13.94 12.63
CA PRO A 352 20.05 -12.53 12.75
C PRO A 352 18.87 -11.62 12.42
N ILE A 353 18.71 -10.57 13.23
CA ILE A 353 17.79 -9.44 12.97
C ILE A 353 18.68 -8.27 12.54
N THR A 354 18.39 -7.68 11.40
CA THR A 354 19.10 -6.54 10.85
C THR A 354 18.35 -5.23 11.10
N VAL A 355 19.01 -4.09 10.92
CA VAL A 355 18.38 -2.77 10.90
C VAL A 355 17.27 -2.74 9.84
N LYS A 356 17.52 -3.33 8.66
CA LYS A 356 16.52 -3.48 7.59
C LYS A 356 15.24 -4.19 8.05
N ASP A 357 15.39 -5.24 8.87
CA ASP A 357 14.22 -5.99 9.36
C ASP A 357 13.36 -5.12 10.28
N VAL A 358 13.96 -4.26 11.10
CA VAL A 358 13.21 -3.33 11.96
C VAL A 358 12.38 -2.35 11.11
N TYR A 359 12.98 -1.72 10.10
CA TYR A 359 12.24 -0.83 9.19
C TYR A 359 11.18 -1.55 8.34
N ARG A 360 11.33 -2.86 8.09
CA ARG A 360 10.28 -3.67 7.46
C ARG A 360 9.12 -3.97 8.40
N ILE A 361 9.39 -4.09 9.70
CA ILE A 361 8.34 -4.25 10.73
C ILE A 361 7.56 -2.94 10.86
N ASP A 362 8.25 -1.83 10.98
CA ASP A 362 7.70 -0.48 11.18
C ASP A 362 8.36 0.51 10.20
N PRO A 363 7.76 0.86 9.08
CA PRO A 363 8.37 1.76 8.08
C PRO A 363 7.90 3.21 8.20
N PHE A 364 7.26 3.62 9.29
CA PHE A 364 6.49 4.87 9.35
C PHE A 364 7.22 6.06 9.93
N ASN A 365 8.38 5.88 10.54
CA ASN A 365 9.16 6.92 11.24
C ASN A 365 8.31 7.70 12.27
N ASN A 366 7.44 7.00 12.98
CA ASN A 366 6.63 7.60 14.03
C ASN A 366 7.48 7.96 15.25
N ASP A 367 7.34 9.16 15.79
CA ASP A 367 7.86 9.46 17.12
C ASP A 367 7.17 8.62 18.19
N VAL A 368 7.87 8.32 19.28
CA VAL A 368 7.24 7.79 20.49
C VAL A 368 6.90 8.92 21.45
N VAL A 369 5.62 8.96 21.87
CA VAL A 369 5.09 10.00 22.78
C VAL A 369 4.62 9.33 24.06
N VAL A 370 5.00 9.89 25.22
CA VAL A 370 4.63 9.38 26.54
C VAL A 370 3.65 10.35 27.21
N TYR A 371 2.51 9.82 27.63
CA TYR A 371 1.47 10.54 28.38
C TYR A 371 1.38 10.02 29.82
N GLN A 372 0.96 10.89 30.74
CA GLN A 372 0.51 10.49 32.06
C GLN A 372 -1.01 10.26 32.02
N MET A 373 -1.45 9.05 32.34
CA MET A 373 -2.86 8.66 32.27
C MET A 373 -3.30 7.96 33.54
N THR A 374 -4.48 8.30 34.06
CA THR A 374 -5.12 7.49 35.11
C THR A 374 -5.48 6.12 34.51
N GLY A 375 -5.56 5.09 35.37
CA GLY A 375 -5.99 3.77 34.88
C GLY A 375 -7.40 3.76 34.29
N GLU A 376 -8.27 4.70 34.68
CA GLU A 376 -9.57 4.88 34.00
C GLU A 376 -9.43 5.39 32.59
N GLN A 377 -8.54 6.38 32.36
CA GLN A 377 -8.21 6.89 31.04
C GLN A 377 -7.54 5.82 30.15
N VAL A 378 -6.67 4.97 30.72
CA VAL A 378 -6.08 3.82 30.02
C VAL A 378 -7.18 2.85 29.56
N LYS A 379 -8.13 2.49 30.42
CA LYS A 379 -9.26 1.64 30.03
C LYS A 379 -10.11 2.25 28.93
N LYS A 380 -10.38 3.54 29.05
CA LYS A 380 -11.14 4.28 28.03
C LYS A 380 -10.40 4.26 26.69
N PHE A 381 -9.09 4.54 26.69
CA PHE A 381 -8.25 4.48 25.47
C PHE A 381 -8.32 3.09 24.81
N ILE A 382 -8.18 2.01 25.59
CA ILE A 382 -8.26 0.64 25.05
C ILE A 382 -9.59 0.42 24.32
N LEU A 383 -10.72 0.82 24.93
CA LEU A 383 -12.04 0.66 24.32
C LEU A 383 -12.24 1.54 23.09
N ASP A 384 -11.75 2.79 23.10
CA ASP A 384 -11.88 3.71 21.98
C ASP A 384 -10.99 3.25 20.79
N SER A 385 -9.77 2.81 21.08
CA SER A 385 -8.86 2.21 20.09
C SER A 385 -9.44 0.92 19.48
N TYR A 386 -9.99 0.03 20.31
CA TYR A 386 -10.62 -1.21 19.86
C TYR A 386 -11.79 -0.95 18.91
N ARG A 387 -12.68 0.00 19.22
CA ARG A 387 -13.81 0.37 18.36
C ARG A 387 -13.34 0.99 17.05
N LYS A 388 -12.35 1.89 17.13
CA LYS A 388 -11.77 2.53 15.94
C LYS A 388 -11.09 1.52 15.02
N ASN A 389 -10.49 0.48 15.57
CA ASN A 389 -9.78 -0.57 14.86
C ASN A 389 -10.68 -1.75 14.44
N GLY A 390 -11.99 -1.51 14.28
CA GLY A 390 -12.94 -2.53 13.82
C GLY A 390 -13.08 -3.76 14.72
N GLY A 391 -12.84 -3.60 16.04
CA GLY A 391 -12.91 -4.69 16.99
C GLY A 391 -11.59 -5.48 17.17
N HIS A 392 -10.48 -4.96 16.67
CA HIS A 392 -9.16 -5.56 16.87
C HIS A 392 -8.40 -4.87 18.00
N PRO A 393 -7.84 -5.63 18.98
CA PRO A 393 -7.07 -5.06 20.09
C PRO A 393 -5.73 -4.51 19.59
N SER A 394 -5.26 -3.40 20.19
CA SER A 394 -3.89 -2.91 20.00
C SER A 394 -2.89 -3.78 20.74
N TYR A 395 -1.70 -3.97 20.20
CA TYR A 395 -0.61 -4.66 20.91
C TYR A 395 -0.17 -3.84 22.14
N VAL A 396 0.28 -4.53 23.19
CA VAL A 396 0.54 -3.88 24.48
C VAL A 396 1.77 -4.46 25.19
N SER A 397 2.46 -3.61 25.97
CA SER A 397 3.43 -4.01 26.98
C SER A 397 3.07 -3.48 28.36
N GLY A 398 3.60 -4.13 29.42
CA GLY A 398 3.39 -3.79 30.84
C GLY A 398 2.11 -4.32 31.43
N MET A 399 1.20 -4.83 30.60
CA MET A 399 -0.06 -5.45 31.03
C MET A 399 -0.52 -6.52 30.05
N THR A 400 -1.53 -7.30 30.44
CA THR A 400 -2.42 -8.03 29.54
C THR A 400 -3.84 -7.47 29.67
N TYR A 401 -4.62 -7.51 28.61
CA TYR A 401 -6.01 -7.09 28.67
C TYR A 401 -6.93 -7.93 27.81
N LYS A 402 -8.22 -7.93 28.18
CA LYS A 402 -9.31 -8.54 27.42
C LYS A 402 -10.43 -7.54 27.26
N VAL A 403 -10.94 -7.37 26.03
CA VAL A 403 -12.14 -6.60 25.75
C VAL A 403 -13.34 -7.55 25.70
N SER A 404 -14.49 -7.10 26.21
CA SER A 404 -15.74 -7.87 26.10
C SER A 404 -16.20 -7.94 24.65
N ASP A 405 -16.93 -9.00 24.29
CA ASP A 405 -17.44 -9.23 22.93
C ASP A 405 -18.32 -8.07 22.41
N ASP A 406 -18.96 -7.34 23.31
CA ASP A 406 -19.76 -6.15 22.99
C ASP A 406 -18.94 -4.84 22.90
N GLY A 407 -17.65 -4.90 23.13
CA GLY A 407 -16.72 -3.75 23.08
C GLY A 407 -16.98 -2.68 24.16
N ARG A 408 -17.69 -3.00 25.26
CA ARG A 408 -18.08 -2.03 26.28
C ARG A 408 -17.26 -2.08 27.55
N SER A 409 -16.58 -3.19 27.82
CA SER A 409 -15.81 -3.42 29.03
C SER A 409 -14.41 -3.93 28.73
N VAL A 410 -13.45 -3.59 29.58
CA VAL A 410 -12.07 -4.08 29.51
C VAL A 410 -11.58 -4.54 30.87
N TRP A 411 -10.99 -5.72 30.90
CA TRP A 411 -10.28 -6.27 32.05
C TRP A 411 -8.78 -6.13 31.80
N VAL A 412 -8.09 -5.56 32.79
CA VAL A 412 -6.64 -5.31 32.72
C VAL A 412 -5.97 -6.08 33.84
N ASN A 413 -4.90 -6.79 33.54
CA ASN A 413 -4.06 -7.49 34.47
C ASN A 413 -2.58 -7.04 34.31
N MET A 414 -1.88 -6.87 35.45
CA MET A 414 -0.45 -6.54 35.47
C MET A 414 0.32 -7.64 36.18
N ASP A 415 1.47 -8.03 35.67
CA ASP A 415 2.27 -9.15 36.19
C ASP A 415 2.83 -8.90 37.61
N ARG A 416 3.09 -7.63 37.98
CA ARG A 416 3.85 -7.27 39.19
C ARG A 416 3.08 -6.40 40.19
N ALA A 417 1.85 -5.99 39.86
CA ALA A 417 1.05 -5.12 40.71
C ALA A 417 -0.42 -5.21 40.36
N ASN A 418 -1.31 -4.79 41.27
CA ASN A 418 -2.72 -4.65 40.95
C ASN A 418 -2.94 -3.37 40.13
N PHE A 419 -3.65 -3.51 39.02
CA PHE A 419 -4.08 -2.37 38.21
C PHE A 419 -5.12 -1.54 39.03
N SER A 420 -4.92 -0.22 39.05
CA SER A 420 -5.81 0.71 39.72
C SER A 420 -6.31 1.79 38.79
N THR A 421 -7.63 1.96 38.70
CA THR A 421 -8.24 3.02 37.86
C THR A 421 -7.85 4.44 38.29
N LYS A 422 -7.46 4.62 39.57
CA LYS A 422 -7.10 5.93 40.13
C LYS A 422 -5.62 6.26 40.08
N LYS A 423 -4.75 5.26 39.89
CA LYS A 423 -3.30 5.46 39.80
C LYS A 423 -2.98 6.10 38.44
N VAL A 424 -2.02 7.03 38.44
CA VAL A 424 -1.46 7.59 37.21
C VAL A 424 -0.29 6.72 36.73
N TYR A 425 -0.30 6.38 35.49
CA TYR A 425 0.71 5.58 34.79
C TYR A 425 1.33 6.39 33.65
N LYS A 426 2.58 6.12 33.33
CA LYS A 426 3.22 6.57 32.11
C LYS A 426 2.87 5.60 30.98
N VAL A 427 2.32 6.11 29.88
CA VAL A 427 1.84 5.31 28.77
C VAL A 427 2.48 5.82 27.48
N ALA A 428 3.20 4.95 26.78
CA ALA A 428 3.85 5.26 25.51
C ALA A 428 2.97 4.86 24.32
N PHE A 429 2.96 5.71 23.30
CA PHE A 429 2.27 5.49 22.04
C PHE A 429 3.19 5.92 20.88
N ASN A 430 3.01 5.33 19.71
CA ASN A 430 3.53 5.96 18.51
C ASN A 430 2.73 7.25 18.18
N SER A 431 3.35 8.19 17.47
CA SER A 431 2.73 9.49 17.14
C SER A 431 1.49 9.38 16.26
N TYR A 432 1.40 8.33 15.43
CA TYR A 432 0.19 8.06 14.66
C TYR A 432 -1.01 7.74 15.58
N MET A 433 -0.85 6.84 16.55
CA MET A 433 -1.92 6.58 17.53
C MET A 433 -2.27 7.83 18.32
N ALA A 434 -1.26 8.59 18.76
CA ALA A 434 -1.46 9.83 19.50
C ALA A 434 -2.25 10.89 18.70
N SER A 435 -2.13 10.92 17.39
CA SER A 435 -2.81 11.87 16.51
C SER A 435 -4.19 11.40 16.02
N THR A 436 -4.40 10.08 15.96
CA THR A 436 -5.61 9.51 15.36
C THR A 436 -6.62 8.98 16.37
N VAL A 437 -6.21 8.65 17.60
CA VAL A 437 -7.10 8.27 18.70
C VAL A 437 -7.13 9.41 19.70
N LYS A 438 -8.33 9.78 20.18
CA LYS A 438 -8.45 10.80 21.23
C LYS A 438 -7.86 10.27 22.53
N ILE A 439 -6.66 10.76 22.91
CA ILE A 439 -6.02 10.44 24.18
C ILE A 439 -6.51 11.43 25.23
N GLU A 440 -7.17 10.91 26.27
CA GLU A 440 -7.44 11.67 27.48
C GLU A 440 -6.30 11.39 28.47
N SER A 441 -5.62 12.42 28.93
CA SER A 441 -4.42 12.33 29.77
C SER A 441 -4.40 13.41 30.85
N VAL A 442 -3.49 13.27 31.81
CA VAL A 442 -3.25 14.24 32.89
C VAL A 442 -2.36 15.37 32.38
N ASP A 443 -1.54 15.11 31.36
CA ASP A 443 -0.62 16.06 30.76
C ASP A 443 -0.82 16.16 29.22
N GLU A 444 -0.04 17.01 28.55
CA GLU A 444 -0.11 17.20 27.09
C GLU A 444 0.66 16.14 26.31
N GLY A 445 1.33 15.20 27.01
CA GLY A 445 2.22 14.22 26.41
C GLY A 445 3.60 14.80 26.07
N ARG A 446 4.60 13.96 26.04
CA ARG A 446 5.99 14.33 25.75
C ARG A 446 6.56 13.42 24.67
N SER A 447 7.02 14.00 23.55
CA SER A 447 7.84 13.28 22.59
C SER A 447 9.15 12.83 23.23
N MET A 448 9.57 11.62 22.90
CA MET A 448 10.87 11.09 23.32
C MET A 448 12.00 11.53 22.39
N PHE A 449 11.69 12.23 21.28
CA PHE A 449 12.64 12.63 20.23
C PHE A 449 13.41 11.44 19.63
N MET A 450 12.78 10.28 19.64
CA MET A 450 13.22 9.07 18.97
C MET A 450 12.06 8.46 18.22
N THR A 451 12.34 7.93 17.05
CA THR A 451 11.32 7.20 16.30
C THR A 451 11.09 5.81 16.90
N SER A 452 9.97 5.21 16.55
CA SER A 452 9.64 3.83 16.98
C SER A 452 10.72 2.84 16.53
N GLU A 453 11.24 2.99 15.31
CA GLU A 453 12.29 2.15 14.76
C GLU A 453 13.62 2.34 15.52
N GLU A 454 14.01 3.57 15.83
CA GLU A 454 15.20 3.86 16.61
C GLU A 454 15.12 3.20 18.00
N MET A 455 13.97 3.28 18.67
CA MET A 455 13.76 2.60 19.96
C MET A 455 13.87 1.08 19.84
N ILE A 456 13.32 0.49 18.80
CA ILE A 456 13.41 -0.95 18.56
C ILE A 456 14.85 -1.35 18.27
N ILE A 457 15.58 -0.60 17.45
CA ILE A 457 16.99 -0.84 17.14
C ILE A 457 17.84 -0.81 18.41
N GLU A 458 17.67 0.23 19.23
CA GLU A 458 18.44 0.35 20.49
C GLU A 458 18.07 -0.75 21.50
N PHE A 459 16.79 -1.12 21.60
CA PHE A 459 16.34 -2.25 22.42
C PHE A 459 17.00 -3.57 21.95
N LEU A 460 16.98 -3.85 20.66
CA LEU A 460 17.59 -5.06 20.09
C LEU A 460 19.12 -5.09 20.28
N ARG A 461 19.80 -3.97 20.05
CA ARG A 461 21.26 -3.84 20.31
C ARG A 461 21.62 -4.10 21.77
N LYS A 462 20.76 -3.63 22.70
CA LYS A 462 20.95 -3.83 24.14
C LYS A 462 20.77 -5.28 24.56
N HIS A 463 19.69 -5.93 24.08
CA HIS A 463 19.35 -7.31 24.46
C HIS A 463 20.14 -8.37 23.70
N LYS A 464 20.57 -8.10 22.46
CA LYS A 464 21.33 -8.99 21.56
C LYS A 464 20.61 -10.28 21.16
N GLU A 465 19.74 -10.81 21.98
CA GLU A 465 18.92 -11.99 21.72
C GLU A 465 17.51 -11.76 22.23
N VAL A 466 16.50 -12.13 21.44
CA VAL A 466 15.10 -11.99 21.78
C VAL A 466 14.32 -13.26 21.45
N ASP A 467 13.25 -13.50 22.22
CA ASP A 467 12.33 -14.63 22.03
C ASP A 467 10.92 -14.20 22.38
N TYR A 468 10.05 -14.16 21.36
CA TYR A 468 8.64 -13.75 21.50
C TYR A 468 7.65 -14.83 21.03
N GLN A 469 8.14 -16.04 20.75
CA GLN A 469 7.30 -17.13 20.29
C GLN A 469 6.16 -17.43 21.27
N GLY A 470 4.92 -17.36 20.81
CA GLY A 470 3.72 -17.67 21.60
C GLY A 470 3.33 -16.59 22.59
N ILE A 471 3.97 -15.41 22.58
CA ILE A 471 3.58 -14.32 23.46
C ILE A 471 2.28 -13.67 22.93
N VAL A 472 1.23 -13.76 23.73
CA VAL A 472 -0.10 -13.17 23.50
C VAL A 472 -0.48 -12.36 24.71
N ARG A 473 -0.77 -11.06 24.55
CA ARG A 473 -1.11 -10.13 25.63
C ARG A 473 -2.51 -9.55 25.53
N THR A 474 -3.20 -9.85 24.44
CA THR A 474 -4.54 -9.34 24.14
C THR A 474 -5.52 -10.47 23.85
N GLN A 475 -6.79 -10.32 24.29
CA GLN A 475 -7.85 -11.31 24.10
C GLN A 475 -9.20 -10.64 23.83
#